data_9a8ed0012f40cf6843de6cc8a1243d4a
#
_entry.id   9a8ed0012f40cf6843de6cc8a1243d4a
#
_cell.length_a   1.000
_cell.length_b   1.000
_cell.length_c   1.000
_cell.angle_alpha   90.00
_cell.angle_beta   90.00
_cell.angle_gamma   90.00
#
_symmetry.space_group_name_H-M   'P 1'
#
loop_
_entity.id
_entity.type
_entity.pdbx_description
1 polymer ?
#
loop_
_entity_poly.entity_id
_entity_poly.type
_entity_poly.pdbx_seq_one_letter_code
_entity_poly.pdbx_strand_id
1 'polypeptide(L)'
;MQTDDELTRFAAQGAPPLPPTSRQGFVEHDGARIWYAAYGVAPTVILLHGGLGHSGNWGYQLPALLAAGYGVLVIDSRGHGRSTHDARPYRYDRMADDLLAVMDALRIPHAALAGWSDGA
;
A
#
# COMPACT_ATOMS: atom_id res chain seq x y z
N MET A 1 -21.28 -19.48 1.37
CA MET A 1 -20.20 -18.87 2.14
C MET A 1 -18.91 -18.83 1.33
N GLN A 2 -18.33 -17.69 1.17
CA GLN A 2 -17.15 -17.52 0.32
C GLN A 2 -15.83 -17.77 1.05
N THR A 3 -15.86 -17.79 2.38
CA THR A 3 -14.64 -17.81 3.19
C THR A 3 -13.75 -19.02 2.91
N ASP A 4 -14.33 -20.23 2.83
CA ASP A 4 -13.54 -21.44 2.59
C ASP A 4 -12.93 -21.44 1.19
N ASP A 5 -13.68 -20.97 0.19
CA ASP A 5 -13.19 -20.85 -1.18
C ASP A 5 -12.06 -19.82 -1.29
N GLU A 6 -12.19 -18.70 -0.58
CA GLU A 6 -11.17 -17.66 -0.56
C GLU A 6 -9.89 -18.16 0.11
N LEU A 7 -10.01 -18.86 1.24
CA LEU A 7 -8.85 -19.42 1.93
C LEU A 7 -8.15 -20.48 1.08
N THR A 8 -8.89 -21.33 0.43
CA THR A 8 -8.34 -22.35 -0.46
C THR A 8 -7.60 -21.70 -1.62
N ARG A 9 -8.19 -20.67 -2.23
CA ARG A 9 -7.57 -19.93 -3.31
C ARG A 9 -6.30 -19.21 -2.86
N PHE A 10 -6.35 -18.60 -1.68
CA PHE A 10 -5.19 -17.92 -1.12
C PHE A 10 -4.04 -18.90 -0.88
N ALA A 11 -4.33 -20.08 -0.34
CA ALA A 11 -3.30 -21.09 -0.08
C ALA A 11 -2.63 -21.55 -1.38
N ALA A 12 -3.37 -21.59 -2.49
CA ALA A 12 -2.87 -22.04 -3.78
C ALA A 12 -2.18 -20.93 -4.59
N GLN A 13 -2.68 -19.71 -4.52
CA GLN A 13 -2.32 -18.63 -5.45
C GLN A 13 -1.87 -17.34 -4.77
N GLY A 14 -1.98 -17.24 -3.43
CA GLY A 14 -1.73 -15.99 -2.71
C GLY A 14 -2.86 -14.98 -2.89
N ALA A 15 -2.60 -13.72 -2.56
CA ALA A 15 -3.57 -12.65 -2.73
C ALA A 15 -3.81 -12.38 -4.22
N PRO A 16 -5.04 -12.00 -4.61
CA PRO A 16 -5.29 -11.57 -5.99
C PRO A 16 -4.43 -10.36 -6.35
N PRO A 17 -4.10 -10.19 -7.64
CA PRO A 17 -3.37 -8.99 -8.05
C PRO A 17 -4.18 -7.74 -7.79
N LEU A 18 -3.49 -6.62 -7.58
CA LEU A 18 -4.15 -5.33 -7.42
C LEU A 18 -4.86 -4.95 -8.71
N PRO A 19 -6.06 -4.30 -8.62
CA PRO A 19 -6.71 -3.78 -9.82
C PRO A 19 -5.82 -2.77 -10.55
N PRO A 20 -5.99 -2.63 -11.88
CA PRO A 20 -5.26 -1.61 -12.61
C PRO A 20 -5.73 -0.20 -12.23
N THR A 21 -4.82 0.76 -12.29
CA THR A 21 -5.13 2.18 -12.10
C THR A 21 -4.17 3.04 -12.90
N SER A 22 -4.66 4.18 -13.40
CA SER A 22 -3.80 5.17 -14.04
C SER A 22 -3.09 6.09 -13.03
N ARG A 23 -3.49 6.03 -11.76
CA ARG A 23 -2.94 6.87 -10.69
C ARG A 23 -1.89 6.09 -9.90
N GLN A 24 -0.80 5.73 -10.56
CA GLN A 24 0.31 5.02 -9.95
C GLN A 24 1.63 5.63 -10.43
N GLY A 25 2.67 5.47 -9.66
CA GLY A 25 3.97 5.99 -10.02
C GLY A 25 4.93 5.93 -8.84
N PHE A 26 5.90 6.84 -8.88
CA PHE A 26 6.93 6.94 -7.85
C PHE A 26 6.99 8.36 -7.30
N VAL A 27 7.24 8.47 -5.99
CA VAL A 27 7.58 9.74 -5.35
C VAL A 27 9.01 9.61 -4.84
N GLU A 28 9.87 10.57 -5.21
CA GLU A 28 11.23 10.61 -4.70
C GLU A 28 11.25 11.30 -3.35
N HIS A 29 11.89 10.66 -2.38
CA HIS A 29 12.05 11.21 -1.05
C HIS A 29 13.29 10.63 -0.38
N ASP A 30 14.14 11.50 0.15
CA ASP A 30 15.32 11.12 0.93
C ASP A 30 16.13 10.00 0.27
N GLY A 31 16.43 10.19 -1.01
CA GLY A 31 17.27 9.28 -1.78
C GLY A 31 16.61 8.00 -2.27
N ALA A 32 15.31 7.85 -2.10
CA ALA A 32 14.58 6.67 -2.57
C ALA A 32 13.40 7.06 -3.45
N ARG A 33 12.99 6.12 -4.29
CA ARG A 33 11.76 6.22 -5.08
C ARG A 33 10.73 5.30 -4.45
N ILE A 34 9.63 5.86 -3.99
CA ILE A 34 8.57 5.14 -3.30
C ILE A 34 7.42 4.92 -4.26
N TRP A 35 7.11 3.66 -4.54
CA TRP A 35 6.02 3.31 -5.45
C TRP A 35 4.68 3.43 -4.75
N TYR A 36 3.69 3.96 -5.46
CA TYR A 36 2.32 4.05 -4.97
C TYR A 36 1.32 3.71 -6.07
N ALA A 37 0.11 3.34 -5.63
CA ALA A 37 -1.06 3.26 -6.50
C ALA A 37 -2.27 3.81 -5.74
N ALA A 38 -3.02 4.69 -6.38
CA ALA A 38 -4.17 5.35 -5.79
C ALA A 38 -5.45 4.98 -6.55
N TYR A 39 -6.53 4.81 -5.79
CA TYR A 39 -7.83 4.37 -6.31
C TYR A 39 -8.94 5.19 -5.67
N GLY A 40 -10.01 5.45 -6.45
CA GLY A 40 -11.20 6.08 -5.93
C GLY A 40 -10.98 7.53 -5.50
N VAL A 41 -11.87 8.01 -4.63
CA VAL A 41 -11.86 9.38 -4.14
C VAL A 41 -12.01 9.40 -2.62
N ALA A 42 -11.72 10.56 -2.00
CA ALA A 42 -11.85 10.72 -0.55
C ALA A 42 -13.24 10.29 -0.06
N PRO A 43 -13.37 9.79 1.16
CA PRO A 43 -12.30 9.66 2.16
C PRO A 43 -11.32 8.52 1.82
N THR A 44 -10.04 8.74 2.10
CA THR A 44 -8.97 7.83 1.70
C THR A 44 -8.52 6.95 2.86
N VAL A 45 -8.32 5.66 2.56
CA VAL A 45 -7.66 4.70 3.46
C VAL A 45 -6.31 4.34 2.86
N ILE A 46 -5.25 4.44 3.65
CA ILE A 46 -3.90 4.06 3.24
C ILE A 46 -3.58 2.70 3.84
N LEU A 47 -3.18 1.76 2.98
CA LEU A 47 -2.85 0.40 3.37
C LEU A 47 -1.33 0.23 3.41
N LEU A 48 -0.80 -0.13 4.58
CA LEU A 48 0.63 -0.26 4.83
C LEU A 48 0.97 -1.73 5.09
N HIS A 49 1.74 -2.35 4.18
CA HIS A 49 2.08 -3.78 4.27
C HIS A 49 3.10 -4.07 5.38
N GLY A 50 3.19 -5.33 5.78
CA GLY A 50 4.16 -5.80 6.75
C GLY A 50 5.56 -5.97 6.17
N GLY A 51 6.51 -6.27 7.04
CA GLY A 51 7.89 -6.55 6.63
C GLY A 51 7.95 -7.75 5.69
N LEU A 52 8.88 -7.72 4.73
CA LEU A 52 9.02 -8.72 3.67
C LEU A 52 7.80 -8.82 2.75
N GLY A 53 6.83 -7.91 2.91
CA GLY A 53 5.65 -7.84 2.04
C GLY A 53 5.76 -6.75 1.00
N HIS A 54 4.64 -6.44 0.41
CA HIS A 54 4.47 -5.33 -0.55
C HIS A 54 2.98 -5.03 -0.71
N SER A 55 2.65 -3.98 -1.46
CA SER A 55 1.27 -3.55 -1.66
C SER A 55 0.36 -4.64 -2.23
N GLY A 56 0.91 -5.58 -2.99
CA GLY A 56 0.13 -6.70 -3.53
C GLY A 56 -0.51 -7.58 -2.47
N ASN A 57 -0.05 -7.53 -1.22
CA ASN A 57 -0.67 -8.27 -0.12
C ASN A 57 -2.10 -7.80 0.17
N TRP A 58 -2.50 -6.64 -0.31
CA TRP A 58 -3.82 -6.05 -0.07
C TRP A 58 -4.85 -6.38 -1.15
N GLY A 59 -4.60 -7.42 -1.97
CA GLY A 59 -5.46 -7.78 -3.10
C GLY A 59 -6.91 -8.14 -2.73
N TYR A 60 -7.17 -8.58 -1.49
CA TYR A 60 -8.53 -8.82 -1.01
C TYR A 60 -9.18 -7.58 -0.43
N GLN A 61 -8.41 -6.81 0.36
CA GLN A 61 -8.95 -5.68 1.11
C GLN A 61 -9.26 -4.48 0.22
N LEU A 62 -8.42 -4.24 -0.79
CA LEU A 62 -8.54 -3.05 -1.62
C LEU A 62 -9.87 -2.99 -2.37
N PRO A 63 -10.30 -4.06 -3.09
CA PRO A 63 -11.60 -4.02 -3.76
C PRO A 63 -12.78 -3.84 -2.80
N ALA A 64 -12.69 -4.44 -1.60
CA ALA A 64 -13.74 -4.32 -0.61
C ALA A 64 -13.90 -2.87 -0.12
N LEU A 65 -12.78 -2.17 0.09
CA LEU A 65 -12.81 -0.77 0.49
C LEU A 65 -13.39 0.13 -0.62
N LEU A 66 -13.01 -0.13 -1.86
CA LEU A 66 -13.57 0.62 -3.00
C LEU A 66 -15.08 0.40 -3.11
N ALA A 67 -15.54 -0.84 -2.94
CA ALA A 67 -16.97 -1.16 -2.98
C ALA A 67 -17.74 -0.46 -1.86
N ALA A 68 -17.08 -0.20 -0.72
CA ALA A 68 -17.67 0.52 0.39
C ALA A 68 -17.64 2.05 0.21
N GLY A 69 -17.10 2.56 -0.88
CA GLY A 69 -17.09 3.99 -1.20
C GLY A 69 -15.86 4.75 -0.76
N TYR A 70 -14.81 4.06 -0.32
CA TYR A 70 -13.56 4.72 0.08
C TYR A 70 -12.59 4.86 -1.09
N GLY A 71 -11.76 5.90 -1.06
CA GLY A 71 -10.55 5.92 -1.84
C GLY A 71 -9.47 5.11 -1.13
N VAL A 72 -8.54 4.55 -1.87
CA VAL A 72 -7.47 3.71 -1.32
C VAL A 72 -6.13 4.13 -1.90
N LEU A 73 -5.14 4.27 -1.04
CA LEU A 73 -3.75 4.45 -1.43
C LEU A 73 -2.94 3.26 -0.90
N VAL A 74 -2.19 2.61 -1.78
CA VAL A 74 -1.23 1.59 -1.37
C VAL A 74 0.16 2.07 -1.72
N ILE A 75 1.14 1.74 -0.89
CA ILE A 75 2.55 2.03 -1.15
C ILE A 75 3.38 0.79 -0.91
N ASP A 76 4.48 0.67 -1.65
CA ASP A 76 5.54 -0.27 -1.30
C ASP A 76 6.53 0.49 -0.42
N SER A 77 6.73 0.02 0.81
CA SER A 77 7.67 0.65 1.74
C SER A 77 9.08 0.65 1.16
N ARG A 78 9.88 1.60 1.60
CA ARG A 78 11.30 1.66 1.22
C ARG A 78 11.95 0.29 1.39
N GLY A 79 12.65 -0.18 0.36
CA GLY A 79 13.29 -1.48 0.37
C GLY A 79 12.38 -2.66 0.07
N HIS A 80 11.11 -2.43 -0.29
CA HIS A 80 10.13 -3.48 -0.58
C HIS A 80 9.50 -3.27 -1.95
N GLY A 81 9.05 -4.36 -2.56
CA GLY A 81 8.30 -4.32 -3.81
C GLY A 81 9.01 -3.53 -4.90
N ARG A 82 8.31 -2.54 -5.46
CA ARG A 82 8.81 -1.68 -6.53
C ARG A 82 9.60 -0.47 -6.03
N SER A 83 9.60 -0.21 -4.73
CA SER A 83 10.34 0.91 -4.15
C SER A 83 11.83 0.63 -4.10
N THR A 84 12.64 1.70 -4.02
CA THR A 84 14.09 1.60 -4.00
C THR A 84 14.58 0.76 -2.83
N HIS A 85 15.54 -0.12 -3.11
CA HIS A 85 16.27 -0.88 -2.09
C HIS A 85 17.60 -0.16 -1.83
N ASP A 86 17.91 0.09 -0.57
CA ASP A 86 19.19 0.65 -0.19
C ASP A 86 19.79 -0.11 1.01
N ALA A 87 21.07 0.16 1.30
CA ALA A 87 21.78 -0.55 2.36
C ALA A 87 21.58 0.08 3.74
N ARG A 88 20.84 1.19 3.83
CA ARG A 88 20.66 1.88 5.11
C ARG A 88 19.66 1.14 5.98
N PRO A 89 19.85 1.14 7.33
CA PRO A 89 18.93 0.44 8.22
C PRO A 89 17.51 0.97 8.11
N TYR A 90 16.54 0.07 8.31
CA TYR A 90 15.16 0.46 8.44
C TYR A 90 14.93 1.29 9.68
N ARG A 91 14.11 2.32 9.56
CA ARG A 91 13.65 3.15 10.67
C ARG A 91 12.20 3.50 10.43
N TYR A 92 11.37 3.35 11.45
CA TYR A 92 9.95 3.65 11.33
C TYR A 92 9.69 5.14 11.09
N ASP A 93 10.49 6.03 11.68
CA ASP A 93 10.37 7.46 11.42
C ASP A 93 10.65 7.80 9.94
N ARG A 94 11.61 7.12 9.31
CA ARG A 94 11.89 7.27 7.89
C ARG A 94 10.75 6.78 7.02
N MET A 95 10.15 5.65 7.39
CA MET A 95 9.00 5.09 6.66
C MET A 95 7.80 6.03 6.78
N ALA A 96 7.59 6.63 7.94
CA ALA A 96 6.54 7.62 8.13
C ALA A 96 6.78 8.87 7.29
N ASP A 97 8.01 9.34 7.19
CA ASP A 97 8.36 10.48 6.34
C ASP A 97 8.15 10.16 4.86
N ASP A 98 8.47 8.95 4.42
CA ASP A 98 8.18 8.50 3.05
C ASP A 98 6.67 8.55 2.77
N LEU A 99 5.85 8.08 3.70
CA LEU A 99 4.40 8.13 3.57
C LEU A 99 3.90 9.56 3.46
N LEU A 100 4.39 10.45 4.32
CA LEU A 100 4.00 11.86 4.28
C LEU A 100 4.39 12.51 2.96
N ALA A 101 5.56 12.16 2.41
CA ALA A 101 5.98 12.67 1.11
C ALA A 101 5.04 12.22 -0.01
N VAL A 102 4.57 10.97 0.02
CA VAL A 102 3.59 10.48 -0.96
C VAL A 102 2.26 11.21 -0.80
N MET A 103 1.77 11.37 0.43
CA MET A 103 0.54 12.11 0.69
C MET A 103 0.62 13.55 0.17
N ASP A 104 1.74 14.24 0.43
CA ASP A 104 1.93 15.60 -0.04
C ASP A 104 1.95 15.68 -1.56
N ALA A 105 2.65 14.77 -2.22
CA ALA A 105 2.73 14.73 -3.68
C ALA A 105 1.37 14.50 -4.32
N LEU A 106 0.51 13.71 -3.68
CA LEU A 106 -0.83 13.40 -4.17
C LEU A 106 -1.90 14.35 -3.62
N ARG A 107 -1.51 15.32 -2.79
CA ARG A 107 -2.41 16.29 -2.17
C ARG A 107 -3.51 15.63 -1.34
N ILE A 108 -3.12 14.64 -0.53
CA ILE A 108 -4.02 13.95 0.40
C ILE A 108 -3.76 14.51 1.81
N PRO A 109 -4.60 15.45 2.31
CA PRO A 109 -4.35 16.09 3.60
C PRO A 109 -4.72 15.22 4.80
N HIS A 110 -5.68 14.29 4.61
CA HIS A 110 -6.18 13.43 5.67
C HIS A 110 -6.43 12.03 5.12
N ALA A 111 -6.13 11.01 5.93
CA ALA A 111 -6.41 9.63 5.57
C ALA A 111 -6.50 8.77 6.83
N ALA A 112 -7.27 7.69 6.75
CA ALA A 112 -7.20 6.63 7.74
C ALA A 112 -6.05 5.69 7.36
N LEU A 113 -5.38 5.12 8.35
CA LEU A 113 -4.28 4.20 8.13
C LEU A 113 -4.69 2.80 8.57
N ALA A 114 -4.41 1.81 7.75
CA ALA A 114 -4.53 0.40 8.12
C ALA A 114 -3.20 -0.28 7.83
N GLY A 115 -2.54 -0.75 8.88
CA GLY A 115 -1.24 -1.36 8.78
C GLY A 115 -1.24 -2.79 9.29
N TRP A 116 -0.32 -3.58 8.76
CA TRP A 116 -0.10 -4.96 9.18
C TRP A 116 1.34 -5.11 9.67
N SER A 117 1.52 -5.59 10.91
CA SER A 117 2.86 -5.83 11.47
C SER A 117 3.73 -4.57 11.40
N ASP A 118 4.82 -4.57 10.62
CA ASP A 118 5.71 -3.43 10.47
C ASP A 118 5.04 -2.20 9.83
N GLY A 119 3.92 -2.39 9.10
CA GLY A 119 3.14 -1.29 8.56
C GLY A 119 2.31 -0.56 9.61
N ALA A 120 2.10 -1.20 10.73
CA ALA A 120 1.32 -0.58 11.82
C ALA A 120 2.17 0.45 12.64
#